data_0ddf19990d571ff74c0e3ac33700b6ef
#
_entry.id   0ddf19990d571ff74c0e3ac33700b6ef
#
_cell.length_a   1.000
_cell.length_b   1.000
_cell.length_c   1.000
_cell.angle_alpha   90.00
_cell.angle_beta   90.00
_cell.angle_gamma   90.00
#
_symmetry.space_group_name_H-M   'P 1'
#
loop_
_entity.id
_entity.type
_entity.pdbx_description
1 polymer ?
#
loop_
_entity_poly.entity_id
_entity_poly.type
_entity_poly.pdbx_seq_one_letter_code
_entity_poly.pdbx_strand_id
1 'polypeptide(L)'
;MSTATTEPVSFPRSDTGKVRFIPLTYNPGESQTSALRLILTLRPEWEDGKVEFVRFTDGITNTLLKVMNKKDGLSDEEIDAEAVLLRAYGQGTDLIIDRERETQNHELLMQHNLAPELLARFHNGMLYRFIRGSVTSPADLRKKEIWRAVAKRLAEWHAVVPCISTPRKSLSVEIDGSEKFDMAAPTPSKKDPALQVAIDNVAPGKPAPNVWTVMQKWIYALPTGTDAEKTRQATLQKELNRLVAEFSNRPGLGENSVSSKSPSWPWKQC
;
A
#
# COMPACT_ATOMS: atom_id res chain seq x y z
N MET A 1 -7.25 -34.02 23.91
CA MET A 1 -7.45 -32.62 23.44
C MET A 1 -6.71 -32.46 22.14
N SER A 2 -7.45 -32.52 21.04
CA SER A 2 -6.88 -32.52 19.69
C SER A 2 -6.54 -31.08 19.30
N THR A 3 -5.27 -30.78 19.08
CA THR A 3 -4.80 -29.50 18.56
C THR A 3 -5.06 -29.48 17.07
N ALA A 4 -6.12 -28.78 16.66
CA ALA A 4 -6.35 -28.51 15.25
C ALA A 4 -5.23 -27.63 14.71
N THR A 5 -4.29 -28.22 13.99
CA THR A 5 -3.28 -27.53 13.20
C THR A 5 -4.01 -26.96 11.97
N THR A 6 -4.37 -25.69 12.01
CA THR A 6 -4.93 -25.00 10.86
C THR A 6 -3.82 -24.86 9.81
N GLU A 7 -3.87 -25.66 8.76
CA GLU A 7 -2.98 -25.49 7.62
C GLU A 7 -3.19 -24.10 7.00
N PRO A 8 -2.10 -23.45 6.52
CA PRO A 8 -2.22 -22.17 5.86
C PRO A 8 -3.04 -22.36 4.57
N VAL A 9 -4.13 -21.60 4.44
CA VAL A 9 -4.98 -21.58 3.25
C VAL A 9 -4.10 -21.17 2.06
N SER A 10 -3.78 -22.12 1.18
CA SER A 10 -3.09 -21.84 -0.08
C SER A 10 -4.12 -21.34 -1.08
N PHE A 11 -3.96 -20.11 -1.52
CA PHE A 11 -4.81 -19.53 -2.55
C PHE A 11 -4.32 -19.94 -3.95
N PRO A 12 -5.22 -20.32 -4.88
CA PRO A 12 -4.83 -20.56 -6.26
C PRO A 12 -4.32 -19.26 -6.88
N ARG A 13 -3.14 -19.32 -7.48
CA ARG A 13 -2.51 -18.16 -8.15
C ARG A 13 -3.08 -17.97 -9.53
N SER A 14 -3.33 -16.72 -9.95
CA SER A 14 -3.58 -16.42 -11.35
C SER A 14 -2.29 -16.60 -12.17
N ASP A 15 -2.40 -17.33 -13.26
CA ASP A 15 -1.26 -17.84 -14.07
C ASP A 15 -0.47 -16.77 -14.85
N THR A 16 -0.82 -15.48 -14.78
CA THR A 16 -0.31 -14.47 -15.72
C THR A 16 0.71 -13.48 -15.16
N GLY A 17 1.11 -13.56 -13.91
CA GLY A 17 2.21 -12.76 -13.35
C GLY A 17 2.02 -11.23 -13.36
N LYS A 18 0.98 -10.68 -13.99
CA LYS A 18 0.66 -9.24 -14.02
C LYS A 18 -0.73 -9.00 -13.41
N VAL A 19 -0.81 -8.06 -12.48
CA VAL A 19 -2.09 -7.64 -11.90
C VAL A 19 -2.91 -6.91 -12.96
N ARG A 20 -4.17 -7.34 -13.15
CA ARG A 20 -5.12 -6.75 -14.09
C ARG A 20 -5.37 -5.28 -13.75
N PHE A 21 -5.39 -4.41 -14.76
CA PHE A 21 -5.83 -3.02 -14.63
C PHE A 21 -7.24 -2.85 -15.19
N ILE A 22 -8.12 -2.22 -14.41
CA ILE A 22 -9.50 -1.88 -14.79
C ILE A 22 -9.56 -0.36 -14.97
N PRO A 23 -9.82 0.18 -16.18
CA PRO A 23 -9.81 1.62 -16.47
C PRO A 23 -11.10 2.30 -16.00
N LEU A 24 -11.48 2.08 -14.75
CA LEU A 24 -12.64 2.67 -14.09
C LEU A 24 -12.23 3.34 -12.79
N THR A 25 -13.11 4.21 -12.29
CA THR A 25 -12.91 4.96 -11.04
C THR A 25 -14.06 4.68 -10.08
N TYR A 26 -13.76 4.44 -8.81
CA TYR A 26 -14.74 4.41 -7.75
C TYR A 26 -15.15 5.85 -7.39
N ASN A 27 -16.46 6.11 -7.36
CA ASN A 27 -17.04 7.40 -6.97
C ASN A 27 -17.76 7.27 -5.61
N PRO A 28 -17.31 7.95 -4.54
CA PRO A 28 -17.99 7.92 -3.25
C PRO A 28 -19.44 8.41 -3.28
N GLY A 29 -19.78 9.36 -4.19
CA GLY A 29 -21.13 9.89 -4.39
C GLY A 29 -22.08 8.85 -5.03
N GLU A 30 -21.54 7.90 -5.79
CA GLU A 30 -22.25 6.80 -6.44
C GLU A 30 -21.66 5.45 -5.98
N SER A 31 -21.47 5.30 -4.69
CA SER A 31 -20.67 4.24 -4.09
C SER A 31 -21.03 2.84 -4.59
N GLN A 32 -22.31 2.46 -4.52
CA GLN A 32 -22.74 1.12 -4.94
C GLN A 32 -22.65 0.92 -6.45
N THR A 33 -23.10 1.88 -7.24
CA THR A 33 -23.09 1.78 -8.70
C THR A 33 -21.67 1.73 -9.26
N SER A 34 -20.77 2.60 -8.78
CA SER A 34 -19.37 2.62 -9.23
C SER A 34 -18.61 1.37 -8.76
N ALA A 35 -18.87 0.88 -7.54
CA ALA A 35 -18.29 -0.35 -7.05
C ALA A 35 -18.81 -1.56 -7.84
N LEU A 36 -20.10 -1.63 -8.13
CA LEU A 36 -20.69 -2.73 -8.92
C LEU A 36 -20.06 -2.82 -10.32
N ARG A 37 -19.86 -1.69 -11.00
CA ARG A 37 -19.19 -1.68 -12.31
C ARG A 37 -17.77 -2.25 -12.25
N LEU A 38 -17.00 -1.89 -11.22
CA LEU A 38 -15.66 -2.43 -11.00
C LEU A 38 -15.70 -3.94 -10.77
N ILE A 39 -16.63 -4.39 -9.93
CA ILE A 39 -16.78 -5.81 -9.60
C ILE A 39 -17.24 -6.62 -10.81
N LEU A 40 -18.23 -6.20 -11.56
CA LEU A 40 -18.69 -6.91 -12.75
C LEU A 40 -17.65 -6.93 -13.88
N THR A 41 -16.79 -5.90 -13.95
CA THR A 41 -15.62 -5.95 -14.84
C THR A 41 -14.61 -7.01 -14.41
N LEU A 42 -14.42 -7.21 -13.10
CA LEU A 42 -13.53 -8.23 -12.55
C LEU A 42 -14.15 -9.63 -12.61
N ARG A 43 -15.45 -9.74 -12.28
CA ARG A 43 -16.25 -10.94 -12.10
C ARG A 43 -17.53 -10.85 -12.94
N PRO A 44 -17.45 -11.00 -14.29
CA PRO A 44 -18.63 -10.92 -15.17
C PRO A 44 -19.69 -11.95 -14.79
N GLU A 45 -19.29 -13.09 -14.28
CA GLU A 45 -20.15 -14.18 -13.82
C GLU A 45 -21.06 -13.81 -12.63
N TRP A 46 -20.87 -12.62 -12.03
CA TRP A 46 -21.72 -12.13 -10.96
C TRP A 46 -22.87 -11.23 -11.44
N GLU A 47 -23.01 -11.03 -12.76
CA GLU A 47 -24.02 -10.12 -13.33
C GLU A 47 -25.46 -10.51 -12.97
N ASP A 48 -25.76 -11.80 -13.04
CA ASP A 48 -27.08 -12.34 -12.68
C ASP A 48 -27.17 -12.73 -11.19
N GLY A 49 -26.13 -12.44 -10.41
CA GLY A 49 -26.04 -12.81 -9.03
C GLY A 49 -26.58 -11.75 -8.06
N LYS A 50 -26.76 -12.12 -6.82
CA LYS A 50 -27.14 -11.22 -5.72
C LYS A 50 -25.88 -10.61 -5.10
N VAL A 51 -25.38 -9.51 -5.67
CA VAL A 51 -24.20 -8.81 -5.18
C VAL A 51 -24.54 -7.93 -3.98
N GLU A 52 -23.89 -8.18 -2.84
CA GLU A 52 -24.06 -7.42 -1.60
C GLU A 52 -22.76 -6.68 -1.22
N PHE A 53 -22.93 -5.52 -0.57
CA PHE A 53 -21.82 -4.66 -0.14
C PHE A 53 -21.86 -4.47 1.37
N VAL A 54 -20.72 -4.69 2.03
CA VAL A 54 -20.53 -4.34 3.45
C VAL A 54 -19.42 -3.30 3.53
N ARG A 55 -19.77 -2.12 4.07
CA ARG A 55 -18.80 -1.03 4.25
C ARG A 55 -18.10 -1.15 5.59
N PHE A 56 -16.76 -1.06 5.60
CA PHE A 56 -15.96 -0.90 6.81
C PHE A 56 -15.77 0.59 7.11
N THR A 57 -16.02 1.00 8.34
CA THR A 57 -16.02 2.42 8.76
C THR A 57 -14.74 2.86 9.44
N ASP A 58 -13.83 1.94 9.75
CA ASP A 58 -12.62 2.22 10.55
C ASP A 58 -11.47 2.86 9.77
N GLY A 59 -11.65 3.12 8.47
CA GLY A 59 -10.63 3.72 7.61
C GLY A 59 -10.73 5.25 7.54
N ILE A 60 -9.70 5.97 7.98
CA ILE A 60 -9.63 7.44 7.89
C ILE A 60 -9.30 7.90 6.46
N THR A 61 -8.44 7.19 5.75
CA THR A 61 -7.85 7.62 4.47
C THR A 61 -8.34 6.83 3.26
N ASN A 62 -9.14 5.79 3.47
CA ASN A 62 -9.61 4.92 2.39
C ASN A 62 -11.05 4.50 2.62
N THR A 63 -11.77 4.23 1.54
CA THR A 63 -13.04 3.52 1.60
C THR A 63 -12.78 2.03 1.39
N LEU A 64 -13.27 1.20 2.29
CA LEU A 64 -13.18 -0.25 2.21
C LEU A 64 -14.59 -0.84 2.09
N LEU A 65 -14.81 -1.65 1.04
CA LEU A 65 -16.07 -2.36 0.79
C LEU A 65 -15.75 -3.85 0.60
N LYS A 66 -16.32 -4.70 1.45
CA LYS A 66 -16.42 -6.13 1.16
C LYS A 66 -17.57 -6.33 0.18
N VAL A 67 -17.29 -6.99 -0.93
CA VAL A 67 -18.26 -7.31 -1.96
C VAL A 67 -18.37 -8.81 -2.09
N MET A 68 -19.59 -9.32 -2.03
CA MET A 68 -19.86 -10.74 -2.08
C MET A 68 -21.05 -11.04 -2.99
N ASN A 69 -21.02 -12.19 -3.65
CA ASN A 69 -22.15 -12.70 -4.42
C ASN A 69 -22.88 -13.74 -3.58
N LYS A 70 -24.06 -13.41 -3.08
CA LYS A 70 -24.91 -14.34 -2.33
C LYS A 70 -25.49 -15.38 -3.27
N LYS A 71 -25.15 -16.64 -3.01
CA LYS A 71 -25.68 -17.80 -3.73
C LYS A 71 -26.46 -18.67 -2.77
N ASP A 72 -27.67 -19.10 -3.16
CA ASP A 72 -28.47 -19.99 -2.33
C ASP A 72 -27.75 -21.34 -2.13
N GLY A 73 -27.83 -21.84 -0.92
CA GLY A 73 -27.23 -23.14 -0.54
C GLY A 73 -25.76 -23.11 -0.17
N LEU A 74 -25.06 -21.98 -0.31
CA LEU A 74 -23.69 -21.82 0.17
C LEU A 74 -23.66 -21.30 1.62
N SER A 75 -22.68 -21.78 2.36
CA SER A 75 -22.36 -21.25 3.70
C SER A 75 -21.70 -19.87 3.61
N ASP A 76 -21.74 -19.11 4.71
CA ASP A 76 -21.04 -17.82 4.78
C ASP A 76 -19.52 -17.96 4.58
N GLU A 77 -18.92 -19.12 4.93
CA GLU A 77 -17.52 -19.42 4.65
C GLU A 77 -17.22 -19.50 3.16
N GLU A 78 -18.06 -20.20 2.42
CA GLU A 78 -17.90 -20.37 0.97
C GLU A 78 -18.13 -19.06 0.22
N ILE A 79 -19.13 -18.27 0.65
CA ILE A 79 -19.38 -16.93 0.09
C ILE A 79 -18.19 -15.99 0.39
N ASP A 80 -17.64 -16.03 1.61
CA ASP A 80 -16.50 -15.21 2.01
C ASP A 80 -15.20 -15.60 1.29
N ALA A 81 -15.04 -16.87 0.93
CA ALA A 81 -13.88 -17.35 0.16
C ALA A 81 -13.82 -16.76 -1.26
N GLU A 82 -14.97 -16.46 -1.87
CA GLU A 82 -15.04 -15.77 -3.17
C GLU A 82 -15.10 -14.24 -3.04
N ALA A 83 -15.33 -13.70 -1.84
CA ALA A 83 -15.53 -12.28 -1.62
C ALA A 83 -14.32 -11.44 -2.01
N VAL A 84 -14.61 -10.25 -2.52
CA VAL A 84 -13.61 -9.27 -2.95
C VAL A 84 -13.63 -8.08 -2.00
N LEU A 85 -12.45 -7.61 -1.60
CA LEU A 85 -12.31 -6.37 -0.87
C LEU A 85 -11.92 -5.26 -1.86
N LEU A 86 -12.80 -4.27 -2.01
CA LEU A 86 -12.53 -3.04 -2.75
C LEU A 86 -11.95 -2.02 -1.78
N ARG A 87 -10.77 -1.51 -2.12
CA ARG A 87 -10.13 -0.41 -1.41
C ARG A 87 -9.98 0.78 -2.35
N ALA A 88 -10.78 1.80 -2.12
CA ALA A 88 -10.66 3.07 -2.85
C ALA A 88 -9.88 4.09 -2.02
N TYR A 89 -8.99 4.82 -2.67
CA TYR A 89 -8.13 5.81 -2.06
C TYR A 89 -8.93 7.08 -1.74
N GLY A 90 -8.69 7.66 -0.57
CA GLY A 90 -9.26 8.96 -0.21
C GLY A 90 -8.67 10.08 -1.06
N GLN A 91 -9.46 11.13 -1.27
CA GLN A 91 -9.01 12.30 -2.03
C GLN A 91 -7.81 12.97 -1.39
N GLY A 92 -6.83 13.38 -2.21
CA GLY A 92 -5.62 14.10 -1.77
C GLY A 92 -4.60 13.26 -1.01
N THR A 93 -4.83 11.97 -0.82
CA THR A 93 -3.89 11.08 -0.11
C THR A 93 -2.67 10.68 -0.96
N ASP A 94 -2.70 10.91 -2.25
CA ASP A 94 -1.60 10.73 -3.20
C ASP A 94 -0.41 11.67 -2.94
N LEU A 95 -0.66 12.82 -2.31
CA LEU A 95 0.41 13.71 -1.82
C LEU A 95 1.27 13.05 -0.73
N ILE A 96 0.65 12.23 0.09
CA ILE A 96 1.28 11.59 1.27
C ILE A 96 1.74 10.18 0.95
N ILE A 97 0.97 9.45 0.14
CA ILE A 97 1.17 8.03 -0.13
C ILE A 97 1.58 7.83 -1.59
N ASP A 98 2.71 7.17 -1.81
CA ASP A 98 3.15 6.71 -3.14
C ASP A 98 2.33 5.46 -3.51
N ARG A 99 1.29 5.65 -4.32
CA ARG A 99 0.32 4.60 -4.68
C ARG A 99 0.93 3.51 -5.55
N GLU A 100 1.88 3.85 -6.39
CA GLU A 100 2.58 2.86 -7.20
C GLU A 100 3.43 1.96 -6.31
N ARG A 101 4.18 2.54 -5.39
CA ARG A 101 4.97 1.78 -4.41
C ARG A 101 4.09 0.93 -3.49
N GLU A 102 2.94 1.45 -3.06
CA GLU A 102 1.97 0.68 -2.27
C GLU A 102 1.55 -0.60 -3.01
N THR A 103 1.27 -0.49 -4.30
CA THR A 103 0.91 -1.65 -5.13
C THR A 103 2.06 -2.62 -5.31
N GLN A 104 3.26 -2.13 -5.65
CA GLN A 104 4.46 -2.96 -5.78
C GLN A 104 4.78 -3.71 -4.48
N ASN A 105 4.62 -3.04 -3.33
CA ASN A 105 4.79 -3.68 -2.03
C ASN A 105 3.73 -4.75 -1.79
N HIS A 106 2.47 -4.51 -2.17
CA HIS A 106 1.41 -5.51 -2.05
C HIS A 106 1.71 -6.73 -2.90
N GLU A 107 2.13 -6.54 -4.17
CA GLU A 107 2.53 -7.63 -5.07
C GLU A 107 3.71 -8.44 -4.51
N LEU A 108 4.71 -7.77 -3.97
CA LEU A 108 5.86 -8.42 -3.35
C LEU A 108 5.43 -9.25 -2.13
N LEU A 109 4.61 -8.68 -1.25
CA LEU A 109 4.10 -9.39 -0.07
C LEU A 109 3.22 -10.58 -0.47
N MET A 110 2.41 -10.43 -1.51
CA MET A 110 1.58 -11.51 -2.05
C MET A 110 2.44 -12.67 -2.56
N GLN A 111 3.57 -12.40 -3.24
CA GLN A 111 4.50 -13.43 -3.71
C GLN A 111 5.06 -14.28 -2.56
N HIS A 112 5.18 -13.69 -1.37
CA HIS A 112 5.63 -14.36 -0.15
C HIS A 112 4.49 -14.86 0.74
N ASN A 113 3.24 -14.87 0.28
CA ASN A 113 2.03 -15.21 1.05
C ASN A 113 1.85 -14.36 2.34
N LEU A 114 2.31 -13.11 2.29
CA LEU A 114 2.23 -12.14 3.39
C LEU A 114 1.12 -11.10 3.20
N ALA A 115 0.50 -11.07 2.02
CA ALA A 115 -0.67 -10.27 1.70
C ALA A 115 -1.70 -11.10 0.92
N PRO A 116 -2.99 -10.71 0.96
CA PRO A 116 -4.02 -11.35 0.15
C PRO A 116 -3.75 -11.14 -1.34
N GLU A 117 -4.30 -12.04 -2.17
CA GLU A 117 -4.18 -11.97 -3.62
C GLU A 117 -4.73 -10.64 -4.14
N LEU A 118 -3.91 -9.89 -4.88
CA LEU A 118 -4.29 -8.68 -5.58
C LEU A 118 -4.91 -9.08 -6.92
N LEU A 119 -6.24 -8.87 -7.03
CA LEU A 119 -7.04 -9.31 -8.18
C LEU A 119 -7.01 -8.31 -9.34
N ALA A 120 -7.09 -7.02 -9.00
CA ALA A 120 -7.00 -5.94 -9.98
C ALA A 120 -6.64 -4.61 -9.33
N ARG A 121 -6.16 -3.68 -10.17
CA ARG A 121 -6.02 -2.25 -9.87
C ARG A 121 -7.03 -1.47 -10.67
N PHE A 122 -7.44 -0.31 -10.17
CA PHE A 122 -8.25 0.65 -10.91
C PHE A 122 -7.74 2.08 -10.63
N HIS A 123 -8.26 3.09 -11.31
CA HIS A 123 -7.67 4.44 -11.26
C HIS A 123 -7.39 4.97 -9.85
N ASN A 124 -8.31 4.78 -8.92
CA ASN A 124 -8.18 5.29 -7.56
C ASN A 124 -8.28 4.18 -6.48
N GLY A 125 -7.78 2.98 -6.76
CA GLY A 125 -7.80 1.91 -5.78
C GLY A 125 -7.35 0.55 -6.28
N MET A 126 -7.65 -0.46 -5.47
CA MET A 126 -7.32 -1.86 -5.75
C MET A 126 -8.41 -2.81 -5.26
N LEU A 127 -8.50 -3.96 -5.92
CA LEU A 127 -9.36 -5.09 -5.60
C LEU A 127 -8.48 -6.26 -5.19
N TYR A 128 -8.74 -6.83 -4.03
CA TYR A 128 -8.01 -8.00 -3.55
C TYR A 128 -8.93 -8.97 -2.81
N ARG A 129 -8.47 -10.20 -2.63
CA ARG A 129 -9.26 -11.24 -1.98
C ARG A 129 -9.56 -10.86 -0.53
N PHE A 130 -10.81 -11.04 -0.13
CA PHE A 130 -11.21 -10.85 1.27
C PHE A 130 -10.60 -11.96 2.15
N ILE A 131 -10.12 -11.58 3.33
CA ILE A 131 -9.68 -12.52 4.36
C ILE A 131 -10.73 -12.49 5.48
N ARG A 132 -11.35 -13.63 5.74
CA ARG A 132 -12.29 -13.77 6.84
C ARG A 132 -11.58 -13.65 8.18
N GLY A 133 -12.20 -12.93 9.12
CA GLY A 133 -11.65 -12.73 10.44
C GLY A 133 -12.45 -11.68 11.22
N SER A 134 -12.06 -11.47 12.45
CA SER A 134 -12.58 -10.42 13.32
C SER A 134 -11.51 -9.35 13.58
N VAL A 135 -11.96 -8.12 13.79
CA VAL A 135 -11.06 -7.02 14.14
C VAL A 135 -10.46 -7.26 15.52
N THR A 136 -9.14 -7.20 15.61
CA THR A 136 -8.42 -7.35 16.86
C THR A 136 -8.55 -6.07 17.70
N SER A 137 -9.07 -6.20 18.92
CA SER A 137 -9.14 -5.08 19.85
C SER A 137 -7.78 -4.80 20.52
N PRO A 138 -7.58 -3.60 21.12
CA PRO A 138 -6.38 -3.30 21.91
C PRO A 138 -6.18 -4.28 23.09
N ALA A 139 -7.28 -4.83 23.66
CA ALA A 139 -7.20 -5.83 24.72
C ALA A 139 -6.71 -7.19 24.19
N ASP A 140 -7.08 -7.56 22.96
CA ASP A 140 -6.64 -8.81 22.35
C ASP A 140 -5.13 -8.82 22.09
N LEU A 141 -4.53 -7.67 21.79
CA LEU A 141 -3.08 -7.54 21.61
C LEU A 141 -2.27 -7.87 22.88
N ARG A 142 -2.90 -7.92 24.04
CA ARG A 142 -2.27 -8.35 25.30
C ARG A 142 -2.30 -9.88 25.48
N LYS A 143 -3.13 -10.59 24.71
CA LYS A 143 -3.20 -12.06 24.75
C LYS A 143 -1.94 -12.66 24.13
N LYS A 144 -1.34 -13.61 24.84
CA LYS A 144 -0.05 -14.23 24.45
C LYS A 144 -0.10 -14.87 23.06
N GLU A 145 -1.21 -15.50 22.74
CA GLU A 145 -1.44 -16.16 21.45
C GLU A 145 -1.42 -15.14 20.30
N ILE A 146 -2.05 -13.99 20.51
CA ILE A 146 -2.16 -12.92 19.49
C ILE A 146 -0.82 -12.24 19.27
N TRP A 147 -0.19 -11.68 20.34
CA TRP A 147 1.06 -10.94 20.14
C TRP A 147 2.20 -11.82 19.64
N ARG A 148 2.25 -13.11 20.04
CA ARG A 148 3.24 -14.05 19.49
C ARG A 148 3.04 -14.32 18.01
N ALA A 149 1.79 -14.52 17.57
CA ALA A 149 1.46 -14.70 16.16
C ALA A 149 1.84 -13.46 15.34
N VAL A 150 1.50 -12.26 15.84
CA VAL A 150 1.87 -10.99 15.20
C VAL A 150 3.40 -10.83 15.13
N ALA A 151 4.12 -11.07 16.23
CA ALA A 151 5.57 -10.96 16.26
C ALA A 151 6.25 -11.96 15.31
N LYS A 152 5.76 -13.21 15.26
CA LYS A 152 6.24 -14.21 14.32
C LYS A 152 6.03 -13.76 12.87
N ARG A 153 4.84 -13.24 12.54
CA ARG A 153 4.54 -12.78 11.19
C ARG A 153 5.37 -11.58 10.79
N LEU A 154 5.60 -10.65 11.73
CA LEU A 154 6.48 -9.50 11.50
C LEU A 154 7.95 -9.91 11.29
N ALA A 155 8.43 -10.89 12.07
CA ALA A 155 9.76 -11.44 11.87
C ALA A 155 9.92 -12.11 10.50
N GLU A 156 8.90 -12.81 10.02
CA GLU A 156 8.86 -13.39 8.68
C GLU A 156 8.94 -12.30 7.61
N TRP A 157 8.20 -11.18 7.75
CA TRP A 157 8.32 -10.03 6.86
C TRP A 157 9.76 -9.51 6.80
N HIS A 158 10.39 -9.30 7.95
CA HIS A 158 11.76 -8.82 8.03
C HIS A 158 12.79 -9.78 7.42
N ALA A 159 12.47 -11.08 7.39
CA ALA A 159 13.35 -12.10 6.84
C ALA A 159 13.27 -12.21 5.32
N VAL A 160 12.08 -12.02 4.73
CA VAL A 160 11.85 -12.31 3.30
C VAL A 160 11.70 -11.07 2.44
N VAL A 161 11.24 -9.93 3.02
CA VAL A 161 11.07 -8.70 2.24
C VAL A 161 12.41 -7.95 2.17
N PRO A 162 12.93 -7.66 0.96
CA PRO A 162 14.18 -6.95 0.82
C PRO A 162 14.06 -5.52 1.35
N CYS A 163 14.98 -5.14 2.24
CA CYS A 163 15.06 -3.78 2.80
C CYS A 163 15.75 -2.78 1.87
N ILE A 164 16.39 -3.25 0.79
CA ILE A 164 17.14 -2.41 -0.16
C ILE A 164 16.21 -2.08 -1.31
N SER A 165 16.06 -0.79 -1.59
CA SER A 165 15.37 -0.31 -2.79
C SER A 165 16.13 -0.81 -4.02
N THR A 166 15.60 -1.84 -4.68
CA THR A 166 16.05 -2.13 -6.04
C THR A 166 15.76 -0.92 -6.93
N PRO A 167 16.72 -0.51 -7.79
CA PRO A 167 16.47 0.57 -8.74
C PRO A 167 15.18 0.27 -9.50
N ARG A 168 14.27 1.22 -9.57
CA ARG A 168 13.02 1.10 -10.33
C ARG A 168 13.35 0.66 -11.76
N LYS A 169 13.16 -0.61 -12.09
CA LYS A 169 12.75 -0.92 -13.45
C LYS A 169 11.34 -0.37 -13.57
N SER A 170 11.20 0.74 -14.29
CA SER A 170 9.89 1.22 -14.73
C SER A 170 9.19 0.00 -15.35
N LEU A 171 8.14 -0.50 -14.69
CA LEU A 171 7.18 -1.38 -15.31
C LEU A 171 6.48 -0.51 -16.36
N SER A 172 7.10 -0.39 -17.54
CA SER A 172 6.41 0.03 -18.72
C SER A 172 5.30 -0.99 -18.93
N VAL A 173 4.09 -0.61 -18.60
CA VAL A 173 2.89 -1.30 -19.08
C VAL A 173 2.92 -1.12 -20.56
N GLU A 174 3.42 -2.10 -21.30
CA GLU A 174 3.16 -2.23 -22.72
C GLU A 174 1.68 -2.54 -22.85
N ILE A 175 0.89 -1.48 -23.00
CA ILE A 175 -0.48 -1.56 -23.48
C ILE A 175 -0.32 -1.75 -24.99
N ASP A 176 -0.71 -2.93 -25.47
CA ASP A 176 -0.84 -3.22 -26.88
C ASP A 176 -1.69 -2.12 -27.56
N GLY A 177 -1.02 -1.31 -28.36
CA GLY A 177 -1.50 -0.69 -29.60
C GLY A 177 -2.60 0.36 -29.56
N SER A 178 -2.97 1.04 -28.44
CA SER A 178 -3.77 2.26 -28.56
C SER A 178 -3.72 3.12 -27.29
N GLU A 179 -3.21 4.33 -27.49
CA GLU A 179 -3.16 5.47 -26.57
C GLU A 179 -2.30 5.28 -25.33
N LYS A 180 -1.16 5.98 -25.32
CA LYS A 180 -0.40 6.32 -24.13
C LYS A 180 -1.28 7.13 -23.19
N PHE A 181 -2.14 6.46 -22.41
CA PHE A 181 -2.72 7.04 -21.24
C PHE A 181 -1.60 7.23 -20.23
N ASP A 182 -1.20 8.47 -20.07
CA ASP A 182 -0.27 8.91 -19.03
C ASP A 182 -0.96 8.69 -17.68
N MET A 183 -0.76 7.50 -17.10
CA MET A 183 -1.28 7.08 -15.78
C MET A 183 -0.50 7.76 -14.64
N ALA A 184 -0.13 9.00 -14.83
CA ALA A 184 0.17 9.87 -13.73
C ALA A 184 -1.16 10.30 -13.12
N ALA A 185 -1.48 9.81 -11.89
CA ALA A 185 -2.14 10.71 -10.94
C ALA A 185 -1.49 12.08 -11.12
N PRO A 186 -2.21 13.23 -10.97
CA PRO A 186 -1.61 14.53 -11.15
C PRO A 186 -0.43 14.69 -10.17
N THR A 187 0.65 14.01 -10.47
CA THR A 187 1.96 14.41 -10.06
C THR A 187 2.10 15.81 -10.62
N PRO A 188 2.51 16.81 -9.82
CA PRO A 188 2.77 18.13 -10.36
C PRO A 188 3.57 17.93 -11.63
N SER A 189 2.90 18.19 -12.74
CA SER A 189 3.31 17.92 -14.09
C SER A 189 4.64 18.60 -14.30
N LYS A 190 5.61 17.88 -14.80
CA LYS A 190 7.01 18.19 -14.97
C LYS A 190 7.75 18.11 -13.63
N LYS A 191 8.59 17.08 -13.50
CA LYS A 191 9.66 17.04 -12.51
C LYS A 191 10.38 18.38 -12.62
N ASP A 192 10.11 19.28 -11.69
CA ASP A 192 10.88 20.53 -11.60
C ASP A 192 12.31 20.07 -11.27
N PRO A 193 13.29 20.31 -12.16
CA PRO A 193 14.65 19.88 -11.91
C PRO A 193 15.21 20.46 -10.60
N ALA A 194 14.78 21.67 -10.23
CA ALA A 194 15.18 22.34 -9.00
C ALA A 194 14.62 21.59 -7.76
N LEU A 195 13.37 21.11 -7.85
CA LEU A 195 12.77 20.29 -6.79
C LEU A 195 13.51 18.95 -6.64
N GLN A 196 13.85 18.29 -7.72
CA GLN A 196 14.58 17.03 -7.66
C GLN A 196 15.97 17.23 -7.05
N VAL A 197 16.70 18.27 -7.46
CA VAL A 197 18.00 18.63 -6.87
C VAL A 197 17.86 18.94 -5.37
N ALA A 198 16.82 19.66 -4.96
CA ALA A 198 16.58 19.97 -3.56
C ALA A 198 16.28 18.69 -2.75
N ILE A 199 15.49 17.76 -3.31
CA ILE A 199 15.19 16.47 -2.68
C ILE A 199 16.48 15.63 -2.54
N ASP A 200 17.30 15.56 -3.59
CA ASP A 200 18.52 14.77 -3.60
C ASP A 200 19.57 15.33 -2.64
N ASN A 201 19.61 16.66 -2.48
CA ASN A 201 20.57 17.33 -1.60
C ASN A 201 20.19 17.29 -0.12
N VAL A 202 18.92 17.06 0.25
CA VAL A 202 18.49 17.05 1.65
C VAL A 202 19.10 15.90 2.47
N ALA A 203 19.44 14.79 1.80
CA ALA A 203 20.09 13.66 2.45
C ALA A 203 21.09 12.99 1.47
N PRO A 204 22.20 13.67 1.16
CA PRO A 204 23.18 13.18 0.19
C PRO A 204 23.76 11.84 0.62
N GLY A 205 23.94 10.92 -0.34
CA GLY A 205 24.51 9.60 -0.11
C GLY A 205 23.59 8.58 0.55
N LYS A 206 22.35 8.95 0.86
CA LYS A 206 21.35 8.02 1.43
C LYS A 206 20.37 7.52 0.36
N PRO A 207 19.94 6.24 0.42
CA PRO A 207 18.93 5.73 -0.48
C PRO A 207 17.63 6.55 -0.39
N ALA A 208 17.09 6.95 -1.54
CA ALA A 208 15.78 7.61 -1.63
C ALA A 208 14.69 6.58 -1.98
N PRO A 209 13.45 6.75 -1.49
CA PRO A 209 13.05 7.78 -0.55
C PRO A 209 13.47 7.45 0.88
N ASN A 210 13.85 8.46 1.61
CA ASN A 210 14.07 8.40 3.05
C ASN A 210 13.18 9.47 3.74
N VAL A 211 13.19 9.53 5.06
CA VAL A 211 12.34 10.46 5.82
C VAL A 211 12.57 11.92 5.39
N TRP A 212 13.79 12.31 5.13
CA TRP A 212 14.15 13.68 4.76
C TRP A 212 13.63 14.07 3.38
N THR A 213 13.81 13.18 2.40
CA THR A 213 13.32 13.39 1.03
C THR A 213 11.79 13.41 0.97
N VAL A 214 11.12 12.60 1.81
CA VAL A 214 9.65 12.60 1.92
C VAL A 214 9.17 13.89 2.58
N MET A 215 9.78 14.32 3.68
CA MET A 215 9.44 15.61 4.33
C MET A 215 9.66 16.79 3.38
N GLN A 216 10.75 16.80 2.63
CA GLN A 216 11.01 17.83 1.60
C GLN A 216 9.89 17.86 0.55
N LYS A 217 9.49 16.70 0.04
CA LYS A 217 8.38 16.59 -0.92
C LYS A 217 7.07 17.16 -0.33
N TRP A 218 6.77 16.85 0.91
CA TRP A 218 5.55 17.35 1.57
C TRP A 218 5.57 18.87 1.77
N ILE A 219 6.70 19.45 2.17
CA ILE A 219 6.87 20.89 2.32
C ILE A 219 6.62 21.61 0.98
N TYR A 220 7.17 21.09 -0.11
CA TYR A 220 6.94 21.66 -1.44
C TYR A 220 5.50 21.53 -1.94
N ALA A 221 4.77 20.52 -1.47
CA ALA A 221 3.37 20.30 -1.83
C ALA A 221 2.39 21.19 -1.03
N LEU A 222 2.85 21.95 -0.05
CA LEU A 222 1.99 22.86 0.71
C LEU A 222 1.47 23.99 -0.17
N PRO A 223 0.23 24.47 0.05
CA PRO A 223 -0.30 25.63 -0.62
C PRO A 223 0.57 26.87 -0.38
N THR A 224 0.70 27.73 -1.41
CA THR A 224 1.47 28.97 -1.38
C THR A 224 0.69 30.15 -1.97
N GLY A 225 -0.63 30.07 -2.01
CA GLY A 225 -1.50 31.12 -2.60
C GLY A 225 -1.56 32.39 -1.75
N THR A 226 -1.44 32.27 -0.43
CA THR A 226 -1.49 33.39 0.51
C THR A 226 -0.13 33.63 1.19
N ASP A 227 0.09 34.81 1.73
CA ASP A 227 1.33 35.13 2.45
C ASP A 227 1.49 34.32 3.74
N ALA A 228 0.38 33.98 4.40
CA ALA A 228 0.38 33.07 5.55
C ALA A 228 0.84 31.68 5.18
N GLU A 229 0.41 31.15 4.04
CA GLU A 229 0.82 29.84 3.51
C GLU A 229 2.30 29.83 3.12
N LYS A 230 2.78 30.86 2.43
CA LYS A 230 4.21 31.04 2.11
C LYS A 230 5.07 31.06 3.38
N THR A 231 4.63 31.83 4.39
CA THR A 231 5.32 31.93 5.68
C THR A 231 5.37 30.57 6.39
N ARG A 232 4.27 29.81 6.36
CA ARG A 232 4.22 28.44 6.90
C ARG A 232 5.21 27.52 6.19
N GLN A 233 5.20 27.53 4.84
CA GLN A 233 6.13 26.70 4.05
C GLN A 233 7.58 27.07 4.35
N ALA A 234 7.91 28.36 4.39
CA ALA A 234 9.28 28.83 4.71
C ALA A 234 9.71 28.43 6.13
N THR A 235 8.80 28.52 7.10
CA THR A 235 9.07 28.09 8.48
C THR A 235 9.37 26.60 8.57
N LEU A 236 8.58 25.75 7.92
CA LEU A 236 8.80 24.31 7.89
C LEU A 236 10.09 23.95 7.14
N GLN A 237 10.40 24.67 6.05
CA GLN A 237 11.66 24.47 5.32
C GLN A 237 12.87 24.81 6.20
N LYS A 238 12.81 25.93 6.91
CA LYS A 238 13.88 26.32 7.87
C LYS A 238 14.08 25.26 8.95
N GLU A 239 12.98 24.72 9.48
CA GLU A 239 13.04 23.70 10.52
C GLU A 239 13.59 22.38 9.99
N LEU A 240 13.19 21.96 8.78
CA LEU A 240 13.77 20.78 8.13
C LEU A 240 15.28 20.92 7.95
N ASN A 241 15.73 22.07 7.43
CA ASN A 241 17.17 22.34 7.24
C ASN A 241 17.93 22.28 8.56
N ARG A 242 17.36 22.84 9.64
CA ARG A 242 17.93 22.78 10.98
C ARG A 242 18.06 21.34 11.49
N LEU A 243 17.01 20.54 11.34
CA LEU A 243 17.03 19.14 11.77
C LEU A 243 18.03 18.31 10.97
N VAL A 244 18.09 18.49 9.65
CA VAL A 244 19.06 17.79 8.80
C VAL A 244 20.49 18.13 9.23
N ALA A 245 20.79 19.40 9.46
CA ALA A 245 22.11 19.83 9.91
C ALA A 245 22.46 19.24 11.29
N GLU A 246 21.53 19.28 12.24
CA GLU A 246 21.70 18.75 13.58
C GLU A 246 21.98 17.24 13.57
N PHE A 247 21.17 16.48 12.81
CA PHE A 247 21.32 15.02 12.75
C PHE A 247 22.52 14.58 11.92
N SER A 248 22.94 15.36 10.93
CA SER A 248 24.15 15.06 10.14
C SER A 248 25.43 15.18 10.97
N ASN A 249 25.41 16.03 11.99
CA ASN A 249 26.54 16.26 12.87
C ASN A 249 26.59 15.28 14.07
N ARG A 250 25.59 14.43 14.27
CA ARG A 250 25.55 13.47 15.37
C ARG A 250 26.27 12.17 15.00
N PRO A 251 27.32 11.76 15.75
CA PRO A 251 27.98 10.48 15.48
C PRO A 251 26.99 9.31 15.64
N GLY A 252 27.06 8.35 14.77
CA GLY A 252 26.24 7.13 14.79
C GLY A 252 24.87 7.23 14.13
N LEU A 253 24.35 8.41 13.77
CA LEU A 253 23.06 8.56 13.05
C LEU A 253 23.21 8.64 11.53
N GLY A 254 24.44 8.79 11.03
CA GLY A 254 24.74 8.91 9.61
C GLY A 254 25.53 7.75 9.01
N GLU A 255 26.26 7.01 9.83
CA GLU A 255 27.27 6.03 9.39
C GLU A 255 26.77 4.61 9.21
N ASN A 256 25.53 4.29 9.54
CA ASN A 256 24.94 3.03 9.16
C ASN A 256 24.50 3.07 7.69
N SER A 257 25.47 3.34 6.81
CA SER A 257 25.53 2.59 5.58
C SER A 257 25.36 1.13 6.00
N VAL A 258 24.37 0.48 5.43
CA VAL A 258 24.18 -0.96 5.50
C VAL A 258 25.54 -1.60 5.17
N SER A 259 26.36 -1.82 6.21
CA SER A 259 27.48 -2.72 6.12
C SER A 259 26.87 -4.03 5.66
N SER A 260 27.38 -4.60 4.60
CA SER A 260 26.99 -5.87 4.00
C SER A 260 27.18 -7.09 4.92
N LYS A 261 27.43 -6.85 6.20
CA LYS A 261 27.36 -7.82 7.29
C LYS A 261 25.99 -7.72 7.92
N SER A 262 25.08 -8.59 7.48
CA SER A 262 23.86 -8.90 8.25
C SER A 262 24.25 -9.05 9.71
N PRO A 263 23.60 -8.32 10.65
CA PRO A 263 23.76 -8.60 12.05
C PRO A 263 23.45 -10.08 12.24
N SER A 264 24.39 -10.84 12.79
CA SER A 264 24.11 -12.20 13.27
C SER A 264 23.21 -12.05 14.50
N TRP A 265 21.91 -11.93 14.28
CA TRP A 265 20.95 -11.93 15.36
C TRP A 265 20.95 -13.32 16.00
N PRO A 266 20.99 -13.42 17.36
CA PRO A 266 21.17 -14.70 18.06
C PRO A 266 20.05 -15.72 17.89
N TRP A 267 19.03 -15.44 17.14
CA TRP A 267 17.87 -16.33 16.90
C TRP A 267 17.93 -17.14 15.61
N LYS A 268 19.06 -17.19 14.91
CA LYS A 268 19.30 -18.19 13.88
C LYS A 268 19.52 -19.62 14.43
N GLN A 269 19.37 -19.82 15.74
CA GLN A 269 19.56 -21.10 16.42
C GLN A 269 18.34 -21.49 17.27
N CYS A 270 17.12 -21.25 16.81
CA CYS A 270 15.93 -21.88 17.40
C CYS A 270 15.09 -22.52 16.31
#